data_4e33b4cd28a5ab4af78419958d8d0791
#
_entry.id   4e33b4cd28a5ab4af78419958d8d0791
#
_cell.length_a   1.000
_cell.length_b   1.000
_cell.length_c   1.000
_cell.angle_alpha   90.00
_cell.angle_beta   90.00
_cell.angle_gamma   90.00
#
_symmetry.space_group_name_H-M   'P 1'
#
loop_
_entity.id
_entity.type
_entity.pdbx_description
1 polymer ?
#
loop_
_entity_poly.entity_id
_entity_poly.type
_entity_poly.pdbx_seq_one_letter_code
_entity_poly.pdbx_strand_id
1 'polypeptide(L)'
;MKTDKNIPGIGIDLQGTRNESDSMGEIAVPANRYWGAQTQRSLIHFSIGNDLMPKEVYHAYGIVKKAAALVNQRAGRLADDKAAAIIYAADEVIQKKLDTEFPLFVWQTGSGTQSNMNVNEVISNRSIQIMGGKLGSKSPVHPNDDVNMGQSSNDTFPTAMHIAAVTMLDERLLPQLESLQHTIKSKAKAWRKVIKIGRTHLQDAVPVTVGQEWSGYAEQLAEAIKRVRNSRTELYRLAAGGTAVGTGLNAPAGFGKEIAAEIARLTGKPYITAPNKFAAQGSLDAMVAAMASLRGVAVALMKIANDMRWLASGPRCGLGELLLPANEPGSSIMPGKVNPTQCEAIVMISIQVIGEDNAVAFAGSQGNFELNAMRPVIINNFLHSAKILGDGCAKFNEFSVKGTLLDRKRIGHYVKNSLMLVTALSPVIGYDKASKIAHSANDKDQTLEAAALDSGFIDKENFDKAVNPKAMV
;
A
#
# COMPACT_ATOMS: atom_id res chain seq x y z
N MET A 1 38.24 -14.56 9.24
CA MET A 1 36.87 -14.54 9.82
C MET A 1 36.89 -15.28 11.14
N LYS A 2 36.53 -14.64 12.26
CA LYS A 2 36.14 -15.38 13.46
C LYS A 2 34.91 -16.19 13.07
N THR A 3 34.91 -17.47 13.33
CA THR A 3 33.75 -18.34 13.10
C THR A 3 32.55 -17.80 13.90
N ASP A 4 31.33 -17.97 13.43
CA ASP A 4 30.07 -17.51 14.07
C ASP A 4 29.94 -17.76 15.59
N LYS A 5 30.73 -18.68 16.12
CA LYS A 5 30.78 -19.08 17.54
C LYS A 5 31.38 -18.02 18.48
N ASN A 6 31.99 -16.94 17.99
CA ASN A 6 32.68 -15.92 18.78
C ASN A 6 32.06 -14.52 18.70
N ILE A 7 30.91 -14.35 18.00
CA ILE A 7 30.21 -13.07 17.94
C ILE A 7 29.31 -12.95 19.17
N PRO A 8 29.42 -11.84 19.96
CA PRO A 8 28.56 -11.64 21.11
C PRO A 8 27.09 -11.55 20.70
N GLY A 9 26.19 -12.12 21.50
CA GLY A 9 24.76 -12.00 21.29
C GLY A 9 24.30 -10.55 21.23
N ILE A 10 23.13 -10.30 20.62
CA ILE A 10 22.47 -8.99 20.67
C ILE A 10 22.01 -8.75 22.11
N GLY A 11 22.22 -7.53 22.59
CA GLY A 11 21.88 -7.07 23.91
C GLY A 11 23.08 -6.46 24.63
N ILE A 12 22.78 -5.62 25.59
CA ILE A 12 23.77 -4.90 26.40
C ILE A 12 23.31 -5.04 27.85
N ASP A 13 24.07 -5.79 28.64
CA ASP A 13 23.81 -5.96 30.08
C ASP A 13 24.49 -4.86 30.89
N LEU A 14 24.02 -3.63 30.69
CA LEU A 14 24.49 -2.45 31.42
C LEU A 14 23.27 -1.68 31.96
N GLN A 15 23.37 -1.19 33.20
CA GLN A 15 22.35 -0.38 33.82
C GLN A 15 22.72 1.11 33.82
N GLY A 16 21.71 1.98 33.94
CA GLY A 16 21.89 3.42 33.98
C GLY A 16 22.15 4.05 32.64
N THR A 17 23.04 5.03 32.62
CA THR A 17 23.38 5.81 31.41
C THR A 17 24.88 5.76 31.14
N ARG A 18 25.25 5.99 29.87
CA ARG A 18 26.61 6.27 29.44
C ARG A 18 26.66 7.64 28.77
N ASN A 19 27.75 8.36 28.87
CA ASN A 19 27.96 9.61 28.13
C ASN A 19 28.41 9.27 26.70
N GLU A 20 27.73 9.87 25.73
CA GLU A 20 28.14 9.93 24.34
C GLU A 20 28.24 11.38 23.89
N SER A 21 28.93 11.66 22.81
CA SER A 21 29.12 13.02 22.31
C SER A 21 28.78 13.12 20.81
N ASP A 22 28.36 14.30 20.40
CA ASP A 22 28.26 14.74 19.02
C ASP A 22 28.84 16.16 18.87
N SER A 23 28.62 16.80 17.73
CA SER A 23 29.11 18.20 17.51
C SER A 23 28.48 19.24 18.45
N MET A 24 27.39 18.89 19.16
CA MET A 24 26.71 19.76 20.14
C MET A 24 27.15 19.49 21.58
N GLY A 25 28.10 18.56 21.81
CA GLY A 25 28.63 18.22 23.11
C GLY A 25 28.16 16.88 23.64
N GLU A 26 28.37 16.66 24.93
CA GLU A 26 28.00 15.40 25.60
C GLU A 26 26.53 15.34 25.96
N ILE A 27 26.01 14.10 25.99
CA ILE A 27 24.66 13.76 26.41
C ILE A 27 24.62 12.35 27.04
N ALA A 28 23.81 12.18 28.06
CA ALA A 28 23.56 10.87 28.67
C ALA A 28 22.62 10.04 27.78
N VAL A 29 23.03 8.81 27.43
CA VAL A 29 22.28 7.84 26.64
C VAL A 29 22.06 6.59 27.52
N PRO A 30 20.89 5.92 27.46
CA PRO A 30 20.69 4.69 28.20
C PRO A 30 21.79 3.66 27.90
N ALA A 31 22.42 3.12 28.95
CA ALA A 31 23.61 2.28 28.78
C ALA A 31 23.32 0.96 28.05
N ASN A 32 22.09 0.49 28.10
CA ASN A 32 21.61 -0.76 27.50
C ASN A 32 21.09 -0.62 26.06
N ARG A 33 21.36 0.50 25.38
CA ARG A 33 20.90 0.76 24.01
C ARG A 33 22.09 0.93 23.05
N TYR A 34 21.88 0.54 21.77
CA TYR A 34 22.90 0.74 20.74
C TYR A 34 22.87 2.14 20.11
N TRP A 35 21.76 2.89 20.22
CA TRP A 35 21.75 4.27 19.72
C TRP A 35 22.67 5.19 20.50
N GLY A 36 23.02 6.33 19.91
CA GLY A 36 23.97 7.29 20.46
C GLY A 36 23.39 8.67 20.71
N ALA A 37 24.28 9.66 20.71
CA ALA A 37 23.98 11.03 21.10
C ALA A 37 22.94 11.70 20.23
N GLN A 38 23.02 11.59 18.90
CA GLN A 38 22.10 12.28 17.99
C GLN A 38 20.68 11.69 18.07
N THR A 39 20.54 10.36 18.19
CA THR A 39 19.26 9.72 18.44
C THR A 39 18.67 10.17 19.76
N GLN A 40 19.46 10.22 20.83
CA GLN A 40 19.00 10.65 22.15
C GLN A 40 18.51 12.11 22.13
N ARG A 41 19.20 13.02 21.42
CA ARG A 41 18.72 14.40 21.23
C ARG A 41 17.40 14.45 20.49
N SER A 42 17.24 13.64 19.44
CA SER A 42 16.00 13.56 18.69
C SER A 42 14.83 13.10 19.56
N LEU A 43 15.04 12.12 20.42
CA LEU A 43 14.02 11.65 21.36
C LEU A 43 13.60 12.73 22.38
N ILE A 44 14.51 13.62 22.76
CA ILE A 44 14.20 14.73 23.66
C ILE A 44 13.43 15.84 22.92
N HIS A 45 13.87 16.19 21.70
CA HIS A 45 13.35 17.37 21.01
C HIS A 45 12.10 17.08 20.18
N PHE A 46 11.87 15.82 19.75
CA PHE A 46 10.84 15.46 18.79
C PHE A 46 9.91 14.34 19.27
N SER A 47 9.74 14.18 20.57
CA SER A 47 8.73 13.26 21.15
C SER A 47 7.32 13.84 20.98
N ILE A 48 6.81 13.81 19.73
CA ILE A 48 5.55 14.42 19.33
C ILE A 48 4.59 13.30 18.93
N GLY A 49 3.46 13.21 19.62
CA GLY A 49 2.45 12.17 19.36
C GLY A 49 2.98 10.76 19.63
N ASN A 50 2.43 9.79 18.93
CA ASN A 50 2.80 8.37 19.05
C ASN A 50 3.24 7.75 17.72
N ASP A 51 3.39 8.56 16.68
CA ASP A 51 3.70 8.10 15.33
C ASP A 51 5.20 7.83 15.20
N LEU A 52 5.60 6.59 15.39
CA LEU A 52 6.99 6.17 15.20
C LEU A 52 7.31 5.98 13.73
N MET A 53 8.54 6.30 13.35
CA MET A 53 9.06 6.00 12.01
C MET A 53 8.87 4.51 11.69
N PRO A 54 8.30 4.19 10.51
CA PRO A 54 8.10 2.79 10.11
C PRO A 54 9.40 2.00 10.09
N LYS A 55 9.38 0.81 10.69
CA LYS A 55 10.58 -0.06 10.79
C LYS A 55 11.11 -0.46 9.42
N GLU A 56 10.26 -0.54 8.43
CA GLU A 56 10.59 -0.83 7.04
C GLU A 56 11.63 0.14 6.46
N VAL A 57 11.63 1.40 6.90
CA VAL A 57 12.63 2.41 6.52
C VAL A 57 14.01 2.03 7.07
N TYR A 58 14.07 1.57 8.33
CA TYR A 58 15.32 1.14 8.95
C TYR A 58 15.84 -0.16 8.35
N HIS A 59 14.98 -1.12 8.04
CA HIS A 59 15.37 -2.34 7.32
C HIS A 59 15.96 -2.00 5.94
N ALA A 60 15.37 -1.05 5.22
CA ALA A 60 15.91 -0.53 3.97
C ALA A 60 17.25 0.17 4.16
N TYR A 61 17.41 0.93 5.23
CA TYR A 61 18.71 1.51 5.59
C TYR A 61 19.77 0.44 5.85
N GLY A 62 19.42 -0.67 6.48
CA GLY A 62 20.34 -1.81 6.63
C GLY A 62 20.92 -2.25 5.27
N ILE A 63 20.07 -2.33 4.23
CA ILE A 63 20.50 -2.65 2.87
C ILE A 63 21.44 -1.57 2.31
N VAL A 64 21.10 -0.29 2.49
CA VAL A 64 21.92 0.85 2.04
C VAL A 64 23.30 0.82 2.71
N LYS A 65 23.35 0.64 4.05
CA LYS A 65 24.62 0.64 4.81
C LYS A 65 25.47 -0.58 4.47
N LYS A 66 24.86 -1.75 4.30
CA LYS A 66 25.57 -2.95 3.82
C LYS A 66 26.16 -2.74 2.42
N ALA A 67 25.38 -2.20 1.50
CA ALA A 67 25.86 -1.91 0.13
C ALA A 67 27.00 -0.90 0.14
N ALA A 68 26.90 0.18 0.91
CA ALA A 68 27.92 1.19 1.04
C ALA A 68 29.23 0.62 1.63
N ALA A 69 29.13 -0.20 2.68
CA ALA A 69 30.31 -0.86 3.29
C ALA A 69 31.01 -1.79 2.29
N LEU A 70 30.26 -2.59 1.54
CA LEU A 70 30.82 -3.48 0.51
C LEU A 70 31.52 -2.70 -0.62
N VAL A 71 30.92 -1.60 -1.08
CA VAL A 71 31.51 -0.75 -2.13
C VAL A 71 32.78 -0.08 -1.63
N ASN A 72 32.76 0.53 -0.42
CA ASN A 72 33.91 1.20 0.16
C ASN A 72 35.04 0.21 0.50
N GLN A 73 34.74 -1.02 0.92
CA GLN A 73 35.69 -2.09 1.14
C GLN A 73 36.40 -2.46 -0.18
N ARG A 74 35.67 -2.74 -1.25
CA ARG A 74 36.23 -3.06 -2.57
C ARG A 74 37.11 -1.95 -3.14
N ALA A 75 36.77 -0.71 -2.82
CA ALA A 75 37.56 0.46 -3.20
C ALA A 75 38.77 0.71 -2.29
N GLY A 76 39.05 -0.14 -1.30
CA GLY A 76 40.16 0.00 -0.36
C GLY A 76 40.04 1.20 0.60
N ARG A 77 38.85 1.79 0.73
CA ARG A 77 38.58 2.96 1.58
C ARG A 77 38.15 2.58 3.01
N LEU A 78 37.54 1.41 3.18
CA LEU A 78 37.12 0.87 4.47
C LEU A 78 37.90 -0.40 4.73
N ALA A 79 38.56 -0.48 5.89
CA ALA A 79 39.34 -1.62 6.29
C ALA A 79 38.48 -2.88 6.41
N ASP A 80 39.05 -4.06 6.06
CA ASP A 80 38.30 -5.32 5.94
C ASP A 80 37.64 -5.76 7.24
N ASP A 81 38.28 -5.56 8.38
CA ASP A 81 37.74 -5.91 9.70
C ASP A 81 36.58 -5.03 10.10
N LYS A 82 36.65 -3.72 9.84
CA LYS A 82 35.54 -2.76 10.03
C LYS A 82 34.39 -3.05 9.08
N ALA A 83 34.70 -3.30 7.81
CA ALA A 83 33.67 -3.65 6.82
C ALA A 83 32.89 -4.89 7.22
N ALA A 84 33.60 -5.94 7.66
CA ALA A 84 32.97 -7.18 8.11
C ALA A 84 32.03 -6.97 9.30
N ALA A 85 32.44 -6.16 10.28
CA ALA A 85 31.61 -5.84 11.45
C ALA A 85 30.38 -4.99 11.06
N ILE A 86 30.52 -3.98 10.20
CA ILE A 86 29.43 -3.16 9.69
C ILE A 86 28.45 -3.98 8.87
N ILE A 87 28.91 -4.84 7.98
CA ILE A 87 28.08 -5.72 7.16
C ILE A 87 27.28 -6.66 8.04
N TYR A 88 27.91 -7.25 9.06
CA TYR A 88 27.23 -8.14 10.01
C TYR A 88 26.12 -7.38 10.79
N ALA A 89 26.43 -6.22 11.36
CA ALA A 89 25.45 -5.41 12.07
C ALA A 89 24.30 -4.92 11.16
N ALA A 90 24.62 -4.57 9.90
CA ALA A 90 23.61 -4.20 8.91
C ALA A 90 22.68 -5.38 8.56
N ASP A 91 23.22 -6.61 8.50
CA ASP A 91 22.39 -7.82 8.33
C ASP A 91 21.45 -8.05 9.51
N GLU A 92 21.87 -7.76 10.75
CA GLU A 92 20.99 -7.83 11.92
C GLU A 92 19.84 -6.79 11.83
N VAL A 93 20.10 -5.59 11.28
CA VAL A 93 19.05 -4.59 10.98
C VAL A 93 18.08 -5.11 9.90
N ILE A 94 18.58 -5.63 8.78
CA ILE A 94 17.76 -6.19 7.69
C ILE A 94 16.88 -7.34 8.21
N GLN A 95 17.44 -8.18 9.10
CA GLN A 95 16.74 -9.31 9.72
C GLN A 95 15.80 -8.93 10.85
N LYS A 96 15.56 -7.62 11.10
CA LYS A 96 14.63 -7.09 12.12
C LYS A 96 15.04 -7.40 13.57
N LYS A 97 16.29 -7.82 13.82
CA LYS A 97 16.78 -8.21 15.13
C LYS A 97 17.06 -7.01 16.06
N LEU A 98 17.17 -5.81 15.47
CA LEU A 98 17.49 -4.57 16.17
C LEU A 98 16.34 -3.55 16.17
N ASP A 99 15.10 -3.98 15.92
CA ASP A 99 13.93 -3.09 15.78
C ASP A 99 13.66 -2.20 17.00
N THR A 100 14.01 -2.66 18.20
CA THR A 100 13.88 -1.88 19.44
C THR A 100 14.85 -0.71 19.54
N GLU A 101 15.89 -0.70 18.70
CA GLU A 101 16.93 0.34 18.67
C GLU A 101 16.58 1.52 17.76
N PHE A 102 15.39 1.52 17.13
CA PHE A 102 14.90 2.56 16.23
C PHE A 102 13.63 3.23 16.78
N PRO A 103 13.73 4.05 17.83
CA PRO A 103 12.56 4.59 18.56
C PRO A 103 12.09 5.95 18.06
N LEU A 104 12.64 6.49 16.96
CA LEU A 104 12.37 7.87 16.54
C LEU A 104 10.94 8.05 16.00
N PHE A 105 10.44 9.27 16.17
CA PHE A 105 9.12 9.69 15.70
C PHE A 105 9.15 10.13 14.22
N VAL A 106 7.99 10.10 13.59
CA VAL A 106 7.80 10.65 12.22
C VAL A 106 8.07 12.17 12.22
N TRP A 107 7.63 12.86 13.27
CA TRP A 107 7.76 14.31 13.46
C TRP A 107 9.18 14.67 13.89
N GLN A 108 10.12 14.55 12.96
CA GLN A 108 11.55 14.84 13.14
C GLN A 108 12.02 15.81 12.05
N THR A 109 13.34 16.05 11.93
CA THR A 109 13.86 16.85 10.83
C THR A 109 13.41 16.26 9.48
N GLY A 110 12.85 17.10 8.63
CA GLY A 110 12.23 16.69 7.38
C GLY A 110 13.17 16.06 6.35
N SER A 111 14.49 16.23 6.50
CA SER A 111 15.53 15.56 5.71
C SER A 111 15.69 14.07 6.06
N GLY A 112 15.24 13.66 7.26
CA GLY A 112 15.44 12.31 7.80
C GLY A 112 16.84 12.07 8.38
N THR A 113 17.61 13.15 8.65
CA THR A 113 18.97 13.04 9.16
C THR A 113 19.03 12.27 10.49
N GLN A 114 18.08 12.49 11.39
CA GLN A 114 18.08 11.77 12.67
C GLN A 114 17.88 10.26 12.48
N SER A 115 17.01 9.83 11.58
CA SER A 115 16.86 8.41 11.26
C SER A 115 18.12 7.81 10.62
N ASN A 116 18.80 8.54 9.72
CA ASN A 116 20.07 8.10 9.17
C ASN A 116 21.12 7.96 10.28
N MET A 117 21.20 8.93 11.18
CA MET A 117 22.15 8.87 12.30
C MET A 117 21.79 7.77 13.29
N ASN A 118 20.52 7.54 13.58
CA ASN A 118 20.09 6.43 14.40
C ASN A 118 20.62 5.08 13.86
N VAL A 119 20.49 4.85 12.56
CA VAL A 119 21.07 3.65 11.93
C VAL A 119 22.59 3.62 12.02
N ASN A 120 23.25 4.75 11.76
CA ASN A 120 24.70 4.85 11.84
C ASN A 120 25.21 4.55 13.27
N GLU A 121 24.56 5.11 14.29
CA GLU A 121 24.92 4.93 15.69
C GLU A 121 24.70 3.47 16.13
N VAL A 122 23.55 2.88 15.77
CA VAL A 122 23.23 1.48 16.11
C VAL A 122 24.21 0.53 15.44
N ILE A 123 24.48 0.67 14.15
CA ILE A 123 25.45 -0.18 13.42
C ILE A 123 26.85 0.03 13.98
N SER A 124 27.26 1.27 14.27
CA SER A 124 28.57 1.57 14.84
C SER A 124 28.74 0.91 16.22
N ASN A 125 27.83 1.12 17.15
CA ASN A 125 27.92 0.55 18.49
C ASN A 125 27.82 -1.00 18.48
N ARG A 126 26.98 -1.57 17.60
CA ARG A 126 26.94 -3.03 17.42
C ARG A 126 28.26 -3.58 16.84
N SER A 127 28.84 -2.90 15.87
CA SER A 127 30.17 -3.26 15.33
C SER A 127 31.28 -3.15 16.37
N ILE A 128 31.26 -2.10 17.19
CA ILE A 128 32.18 -1.92 18.33
C ILE A 128 32.07 -3.09 19.29
N GLN A 129 30.85 -3.52 19.65
CA GLN A 129 30.62 -4.68 20.52
C GLN A 129 31.19 -5.98 19.87
N ILE A 130 30.91 -6.20 18.57
CA ILE A 130 31.44 -7.36 17.82
C ILE A 130 32.97 -7.41 17.84
N MET A 131 33.60 -6.25 17.75
CA MET A 131 35.06 -6.11 17.75
C MET A 131 35.69 -6.05 19.17
N GLY A 132 34.87 -6.10 20.23
CA GLY A 132 35.30 -6.08 21.62
C GLY A 132 35.70 -4.71 22.15
N GLY A 133 35.23 -3.62 21.51
CA GLY A 133 35.47 -2.24 21.93
C GLY A 133 34.47 -1.75 22.99
N LYS A 134 34.68 -0.53 23.47
CA LYS A 134 33.79 0.13 24.45
C LYS A 134 32.67 0.87 23.74
N LEU A 135 31.42 0.55 24.05
CA LEU A 135 30.25 1.22 23.47
C LEU A 135 30.30 2.74 23.69
N GLY A 136 29.87 3.51 22.69
CA GLY A 136 29.89 4.97 22.70
C GLY A 136 31.26 5.59 22.45
N SER A 137 32.33 4.80 22.34
CA SER A 137 33.69 5.30 22.11
C SER A 137 33.94 5.78 20.68
N LYS A 138 33.07 5.44 19.73
CA LYS A 138 33.25 5.64 18.27
C LYS A 138 34.49 4.95 17.72
N SER A 139 35.06 4.01 18.45
CA SER A 139 36.27 3.23 18.08
C SER A 139 36.07 1.76 18.43
N PRO A 140 36.44 0.84 17.54
CA PRO A 140 37.17 1.03 16.26
C PRO A 140 36.29 1.49 15.08
N VAL A 141 34.96 1.54 15.19
CA VAL A 141 34.03 1.93 14.11
C VAL A 141 33.34 3.25 14.45
N HIS A 142 33.53 4.26 13.61
CA HIS A 142 32.92 5.57 13.78
C HIS A 142 31.60 5.69 12.98
N PRO A 143 30.50 6.24 13.56
CA PRO A 143 29.20 6.28 12.87
C PRO A 143 29.22 7.16 11.60
N ASN A 144 29.98 8.28 11.60
CA ASN A 144 30.07 9.16 10.45
C ASN A 144 31.18 8.72 9.47
N ASP A 145 32.39 8.43 9.98
CA ASP A 145 33.57 8.25 9.14
C ASP A 145 33.59 6.86 8.49
N ASP A 146 33.09 5.83 9.19
CA ASP A 146 33.09 4.46 8.70
C ASP A 146 31.71 4.04 8.16
N VAL A 147 30.62 4.14 8.97
CA VAL A 147 29.29 3.65 8.59
C VAL A 147 28.66 4.55 7.52
N ASN A 148 28.83 5.87 7.62
CA ASN A 148 28.29 6.86 6.69
C ASN A 148 29.27 7.29 5.58
N MET A 149 30.39 6.59 5.40
CA MET A 149 31.45 6.92 4.45
C MET A 149 30.92 7.11 3.02
N GLY A 150 31.17 8.29 2.43
CA GLY A 150 30.72 8.64 1.07
C GLY A 150 29.21 8.88 0.93
N GLN A 151 28.51 9.12 2.02
CA GLN A 151 27.06 9.26 2.07
C GLN A 151 26.64 10.58 2.75
N SER A 152 25.40 10.97 2.49
CA SER A 152 24.65 11.99 3.26
C SER A 152 23.27 11.45 3.57
N SER A 153 22.61 11.95 4.62
CA SER A 153 21.17 11.68 4.82
C SER A 153 20.33 12.19 3.64
N ASN A 154 20.83 13.19 2.93
CA ASN A 154 20.12 13.81 1.82
C ASN A 154 19.94 12.87 0.61
N ASP A 155 20.87 11.97 0.38
CA ASP A 155 20.80 10.96 -0.68
C ASP A 155 20.38 9.57 -0.17
N THR A 156 20.73 9.21 1.08
CA THR A 156 20.43 7.88 1.63
C THR A 156 19.01 7.73 2.12
N PHE A 157 18.40 8.80 2.68
CA PHE A 157 17.00 8.69 3.14
C PHE A 157 16.03 8.46 1.97
N PRO A 158 16.03 9.24 0.86
CA PRO A 158 15.18 8.93 -0.29
C PRO A 158 15.52 7.58 -0.92
N THR A 159 16.77 7.13 -0.88
CA THR A 159 17.14 5.78 -1.30
C THR A 159 16.46 4.71 -0.43
N ALA A 160 16.51 4.85 0.90
CA ALA A 160 15.82 3.95 1.83
C ALA A 160 14.29 4.00 1.66
N MET A 161 13.71 5.19 1.42
CA MET A 161 12.28 5.34 1.10
C MET A 161 11.88 4.50 -0.11
N HIS A 162 12.63 4.59 -1.20
CA HIS A 162 12.35 3.84 -2.43
C HIS A 162 12.45 2.33 -2.21
N ILE A 163 13.48 1.86 -1.49
CA ILE A 163 13.64 0.44 -1.16
C ILE A 163 12.49 -0.05 -0.29
N ALA A 164 12.14 0.67 0.77
CA ALA A 164 11.03 0.32 1.66
C ALA A 164 9.69 0.30 0.91
N ALA A 165 9.45 1.28 0.04
CA ALA A 165 8.24 1.36 -0.77
C ALA A 165 8.10 0.17 -1.72
N VAL A 166 9.15 -0.16 -2.48
CA VAL A 166 9.14 -1.31 -3.40
C VAL A 166 8.92 -2.62 -2.64
N THR A 167 9.59 -2.79 -1.51
CA THR A 167 9.44 -3.99 -0.66
C THR A 167 7.99 -4.13 -0.17
N MET A 168 7.39 -3.04 0.33
CA MET A 168 6.00 -3.03 0.79
C MET A 168 5.01 -3.35 -0.33
N LEU A 169 5.23 -2.78 -1.53
CA LEU A 169 4.38 -3.06 -2.69
C LEU A 169 4.48 -4.52 -3.13
N ASP A 170 5.70 -5.07 -3.22
CA ASP A 170 5.93 -6.41 -3.76
C ASP A 170 5.58 -7.54 -2.77
N GLU A 171 5.84 -7.33 -1.49
CA GLU A 171 5.71 -8.40 -0.49
C GLU A 171 4.38 -8.33 0.28
N ARG A 172 3.76 -7.16 0.38
CA ARG A 172 2.52 -6.98 1.16
C ARG A 172 1.30 -6.68 0.30
N LEU A 173 1.34 -5.65 -0.55
CA LEU A 173 0.16 -5.16 -1.26
C LEU A 173 -0.20 -6.02 -2.47
N LEU A 174 0.71 -6.15 -3.43
CA LEU A 174 0.43 -6.80 -4.72
C LEU A 174 -0.08 -8.23 -4.57
N PRO A 175 0.52 -9.11 -3.72
CA PRO A 175 0.02 -10.48 -3.59
C PRO A 175 -1.44 -10.55 -3.10
N GLN A 176 -1.84 -9.66 -2.18
CA GLN A 176 -3.20 -9.65 -1.64
C GLN A 176 -4.21 -9.07 -2.63
N LEU A 177 -3.81 -8.04 -3.34
CA LEU A 177 -4.64 -7.42 -4.38
C LEU A 177 -4.87 -8.38 -5.56
N GLU A 178 -3.83 -9.10 -5.97
CA GLU A 178 -3.91 -10.13 -7.01
C GLU A 178 -4.79 -11.32 -6.59
N SER A 179 -4.66 -11.75 -5.33
CA SER A 179 -5.51 -12.80 -4.77
C SER A 179 -6.99 -12.40 -4.76
N LEU A 180 -7.30 -11.17 -4.35
CA LEU A 180 -8.66 -10.63 -4.37
C LEU A 180 -9.21 -10.54 -5.81
N GLN A 181 -8.43 -9.99 -6.74
CA GLN A 181 -8.79 -9.89 -8.15
C GLN A 181 -9.08 -11.27 -8.76
N HIS A 182 -8.25 -12.26 -8.45
CA HIS A 182 -8.45 -13.64 -8.91
C HIS A 182 -9.77 -14.25 -8.39
N THR A 183 -10.09 -14.03 -7.12
CA THR A 183 -11.36 -14.52 -6.53
C THR A 183 -12.56 -13.88 -7.20
N ILE A 184 -12.56 -12.57 -7.41
CA ILE A 184 -13.64 -11.84 -8.09
C ILE A 184 -13.79 -12.34 -9.53
N LYS A 185 -12.69 -12.49 -10.26
CA LYS A 185 -12.68 -13.02 -11.63
C LYS A 185 -13.24 -14.44 -11.71
N SER A 186 -12.94 -15.29 -10.73
CA SER A 186 -13.46 -16.66 -10.65
C SER A 186 -14.97 -16.66 -10.43
N LYS A 187 -15.49 -15.77 -9.56
CA LYS A 187 -16.93 -15.62 -9.35
C LYS A 187 -17.63 -15.06 -10.59
N ALA A 188 -17.05 -14.07 -11.26
CA ALA A 188 -17.56 -13.56 -12.53
C ALA A 188 -17.75 -14.71 -13.56
N LYS A 189 -16.76 -15.59 -13.68
CA LYS A 189 -16.84 -16.78 -14.54
C LYS A 189 -17.95 -17.74 -14.10
N ALA A 190 -18.07 -18.01 -12.80
CA ALA A 190 -19.10 -18.92 -12.26
C ALA A 190 -20.52 -18.39 -12.46
N TRP A 191 -20.70 -17.07 -12.40
CA TRP A 191 -22.02 -16.43 -12.49
C TRP A 191 -22.35 -15.85 -13.87
N ARG A 192 -21.59 -16.18 -14.91
CA ARG A 192 -21.71 -15.63 -16.26
C ARG A 192 -23.08 -15.85 -16.93
N LYS A 193 -23.88 -16.83 -16.43
CA LYS A 193 -25.22 -17.15 -16.95
C LYS A 193 -26.36 -16.72 -16.03
N VAL A 194 -26.08 -16.05 -14.93
CA VAL A 194 -27.11 -15.61 -13.98
C VAL A 194 -27.56 -14.21 -14.37
N ILE A 195 -28.75 -14.11 -14.94
CA ILE A 195 -29.35 -12.85 -15.38
C ILE A 195 -29.89 -12.11 -14.16
N LYS A 196 -29.64 -10.83 -14.10
CA LYS A 196 -30.14 -9.87 -13.11
C LYS A 196 -30.56 -8.57 -13.79
N ILE A 197 -31.25 -7.72 -13.06
CA ILE A 197 -31.50 -6.34 -13.51
C ILE A 197 -30.24 -5.50 -13.29
N GLY A 198 -29.77 -4.83 -14.34
CA GLY A 198 -28.78 -3.78 -14.23
C GLY A 198 -29.38 -2.55 -13.54
N ARG A 199 -28.53 -1.70 -12.97
CA ARG A 199 -28.96 -0.43 -12.37
C ARG A 199 -28.04 0.71 -12.79
N THR A 200 -28.67 1.82 -13.20
CA THR A 200 -28.00 3.10 -13.43
C THR A 200 -28.73 4.15 -12.61
N HIS A 201 -27.99 5.08 -11.97
CA HIS A 201 -28.56 6.04 -11.03
C HIS A 201 -29.33 5.39 -9.84
N LEU A 202 -29.01 4.15 -9.49
CA LEU A 202 -29.75 3.28 -8.58
C LEU A 202 -31.17 2.93 -9.04
N GLN A 203 -31.54 3.27 -10.28
CA GLN A 203 -32.83 2.92 -10.90
C GLN A 203 -32.67 1.66 -11.75
N ASP A 204 -33.76 0.93 -11.92
CA ASP A 204 -33.80 -0.24 -12.77
C ASP A 204 -33.39 0.07 -14.21
N ALA A 205 -32.56 -0.77 -14.78
CA ALA A 205 -32.12 -0.68 -16.15
C ALA A 205 -32.36 -2.02 -16.88
N VAL A 206 -31.85 -2.15 -18.09
CA VAL A 206 -31.91 -3.38 -18.88
C VAL A 206 -31.13 -4.52 -18.19
N PRO A 207 -31.45 -5.79 -18.49
CA PRO A 207 -30.74 -6.94 -17.92
C PRO A 207 -29.24 -6.93 -18.20
N VAL A 208 -28.52 -7.49 -17.24
CA VAL A 208 -27.11 -7.89 -17.35
C VAL A 208 -26.95 -9.25 -16.71
N THR A 209 -25.82 -9.91 -16.87
CA THR A 209 -25.52 -11.07 -16.01
C THR A 209 -24.73 -10.61 -14.78
N VAL A 210 -24.88 -11.34 -13.66
CA VAL A 210 -24.02 -11.13 -12.47
C VAL A 210 -22.55 -11.27 -12.85
N GLY A 211 -22.24 -12.19 -13.77
CA GLY A 211 -20.87 -12.36 -14.27
C GLY A 211 -20.35 -11.13 -15.00
N GLN A 212 -21.17 -10.45 -15.80
CA GLN A 212 -20.78 -9.19 -16.46
C GLN A 212 -20.51 -8.08 -15.43
N GLU A 213 -21.39 -7.90 -14.45
CA GLU A 213 -21.19 -6.92 -13.36
C GLU A 213 -19.88 -7.20 -12.61
N TRP A 214 -19.64 -8.44 -12.18
CA TRP A 214 -18.42 -8.83 -11.46
C TRP A 214 -17.16 -8.81 -12.33
N SER A 215 -17.29 -8.98 -13.64
CA SER A 215 -16.16 -8.83 -14.56
C SER A 215 -15.63 -7.38 -14.59
N GLY A 216 -16.53 -6.40 -14.46
CA GLY A 216 -16.16 -4.99 -14.31
C GLY A 216 -15.33 -4.75 -13.05
N TYR A 217 -15.68 -5.37 -11.92
CA TYR A 217 -14.88 -5.28 -10.68
C TYR A 217 -13.50 -5.93 -10.85
N ALA A 218 -13.44 -7.11 -11.49
CA ALA A 218 -12.18 -7.79 -11.77
C ALA A 218 -11.25 -6.96 -12.64
N GLU A 219 -11.79 -6.27 -13.65
CA GLU A 219 -11.03 -5.42 -14.56
C GLU A 219 -10.51 -4.16 -13.87
N GLN A 220 -11.34 -3.50 -13.04
CA GLN A 220 -10.92 -2.34 -12.27
C GLN A 220 -9.69 -2.66 -11.39
N LEU A 221 -9.69 -3.83 -10.74
CA LEU A 221 -8.55 -4.30 -9.94
C LEU A 221 -7.35 -4.66 -10.81
N ALA A 222 -7.53 -5.31 -11.96
CA ALA A 222 -6.44 -5.64 -12.88
C ALA A 222 -5.70 -4.40 -13.35
N GLU A 223 -6.43 -3.34 -13.75
CA GLU A 223 -5.85 -2.07 -14.15
C GLU A 223 -5.20 -1.32 -12.98
N ALA A 224 -5.76 -1.43 -11.76
CA ALA A 224 -5.14 -0.87 -10.56
C ALA A 224 -3.80 -1.57 -10.24
N ILE A 225 -3.75 -2.90 -10.29
CA ILE A 225 -2.52 -3.70 -10.15
C ILE A 225 -1.45 -3.26 -11.15
N LYS A 226 -1.84 -3.09 -12.40
CA LYS A 226 -0.93 -2.64 -13.47
C LYS A 226 -0.34 -1.26 -13.17
N ARG A 227 -1.17 -0.30 -12.71
CA ARG A 227 -0.69 1.04 -12.30
C ARG A 227 0.30 0.95 -11.13
N VAL A 228 0.01 0.16 -10.09
CA VAL A 228 0.93 -0.05 -8.96
C VAL A 228 2.25 -0.69 -9.43
N ARG A 229 2.19 -1.69 -10.29
CA ARG A 229 3.39 -2.32 -10.85
C ARG A 229 4.25 -1.33 -11.65
N ASN A 230 3.62 -0.47 -12.45
CA ASN A 230 4.32 0.52 -13.27
C ASN A 230 4.98 1.61 -12.42
N SER A 231 4.35 2.04 -11.31
CA SER A 231 4.91 3.08 -10.43
C SER A 231 6.26 2.67 -9.82
N ARG A 232 6.56 1.38 -9.69
CA ARG A 232 7.86 0.90 -9.21
C ARG A 232 9.04 1.29 -10.10
N THR A 233 8.79 1.51 -11.40
CA THR A 233 9.86 1.83 -12.37
C THR A 233 10.63 3.09 -11.98
N GLU A 234 9.94 4.09 -11.46
CA GLU A 234 10.59 5.31 -10.98
C GLU A 234 11.24 5.11 -9.60
N LEU A 235 10.64 4.30 -8.73
CA LEU A 235 11.22 3.95 -7.43
C LEU A 235 12.53 3.15 -7.53
N TYR A 236 12.81 2.50 -8.66
CA TYR A 236 14.09 1.84 -8.87
C TYR A 236 15.27 2.82 -9.10
N ARG A 237 15.02 4.11 -9.28
CA ARG A 237 16.03 5.15 -9.49
C ARG A 237 16.47 5.72 -8.14
N LEU A 238 17.71 5.43 -7.72
CA LEU A 238 18.20 5.77 -6.38
C LEU A 238 19.00 7.06 -6.35
N ALA A 239 18.76 7.89 -5.33
CA ALA A 239 19.48 9.13 -5.07
C ALA A 239 20.91 8.90 -4.56
N ALA A 240 21.21 7.73 -3.99
CA ALA A 240 22.51 7.39 -3.41
C ALA A 240 23.67 7.75 -4.32
N GLY A 241 24.73 8.35 -3.74
CA GLY A 241 25.88 8.92 -4.44
C GLY A 241 25.74 10.38 -4.81
N GLY A 242 24.58 11.02 -4.60
CA GLY A 242 24.43 12.47 -4.76
C GLY A 242 24.99 13.28 -3.59
N THR A 243 25.15 12.66 -2.45
CA THR A 243 25.63 13.25 -1.19
C THR A 243 24.83 14.48 -0.74
N ALA A 244 25.47 15.59 -0.40
CA ALA A 244 24.81 16.73 0.24
C ALA A 244 23.75 17.41 -0.64
N VAL A 245 24.05 17.67 -1.92
CA VAL A 245 23.21 18.48 -2.83
C VAL A 245 23.04 17.88 -4.24
N GLY A 246 23.55 16.68 -4.48
CA GLY A 246 23.46 16.01 -5.80
C GLY A 246 24.75 15.97 -6.60
N THR A 247 25.80 16.67 -6.16
CA THR A 247 27.10 16.74 -6.86
C THR A 247 28.02 15.55 -6.59
N GLY A 248 27.73 14.75 -5.57
CA GLY A 248 28.60 13.63 -5.15
C GLY A 248 29.86 14.07 -4.39
N LEU A 249 29.85 15.25 -3.79
CA LEU A 249 30.98 15.74 -3.00
C LEU A 249 31.39 14.72 -1.92
N ASN A 250 32.69 14.43 -1.79
CA ASN A 250 33.29 13.45 -0.88
C ASN A 250 32.95 11.96 -1.18
N ALA A 251 32.18 11.67 -2.19
CA ALA A 251 32.03 10.29 -2.71
C ALA A 251 33.05 10.04 -3.83
N PRO A 252 33.59 8.81 -3.98
CA PRO A 252 34.47 8.49 -5.09
C PRO A 252 33.72 8.50 -6.43
N ALA A 253 34.44 8.72 -7.51
CA ALA A 253 33.87 8.64 -8.86
C ALA A 253 33.20 7.28 -9.07
N GLY A 254 31.96 7.28 -9.59
CA GLY A 254 31.20 6.04 -9.83
C GLY A 254 30.45 5.48 -8.61
N PHE A 255 30.65 6.01 -7.40
CA PHE A 255 30.04 5.47 -6.17
C PHE A 255 28.53 5.28 -6.26
N GLY A 256 27.80 6.25 -6.82
CA GLY A 256 26.34 6.17 -6.99
C GLY A 256 25.91 5.01 -7.91
N LYS A 257 26.72 4.64 -8.88
CA LYS A 257 26.48 3.53 -9.79
C LYS A 257 26.76 2.19 -9.08
N GLU A 258 27.85 2.12 -8.36
CA GLU A 258 28.28 0.90 -7.65
C GLU A 258 27.34 0.58 -6.48
N ILE A 259 26.93 1.57 -5.68
CA ILE A 259 26.00 1.34 -4.57
C ILE A 259 24.62 0.92 -5.07
N ALA A 260 24.11 1.49 -6.16
CA ALA A 260 22.85 1.08 -6.76
C ALA A 260 22.93 -0.35 -7.31
N ALA A 261 24.01 -0.72 -7.97
CA ALA A 261 24.23 -2.07 -8.45
C ALA A 261 24.34 -3.09 -7.29
N GLU A 262 24.99 -2.70 -6.19
CA GLU A 262 25.11 -3.55 -5.01
C GLU A 262 23.74 -3.74 -4.32
N ILE A 263 22.93 -2.67 -4.20
CA ILE A 263 21.55 -2.74 -3.71
C ILE A 263 20.71 -3.66 -4.61
N ALA A 264 20.86 -3.55 -5.93
CA ALA A 264 20.18 -4.43 -6.89
C ALA A 264 20.55 -5.90 -6.67
N ARG A 265 21.84 -6.19 -6.47
CA ARG A 265 22.34 -7.54 -6.18
C ARG A 265 21.80 -8.10 -4.86
N LEU A 266 21.79 -7.29 -3.80
CA LEU A 266 21.32 -7.69 -2.47
C LEU A 266 19.82 -7.97 -2.42
N THR A 267 19.04 -7.22 -3.20
CA THR A 267 17.56 -7.29 -3.18
C THR A 267 16.96 -8.12 -4.30
N GLY A 268 17.73 -8.44 -5.35
CA GLY A 268 17.21 -9.07 -6.57
C GLY A 268 16.27 -8.16 -7.38
N LYS A 269 16.25 -6.84 -7.11
CA LYS A 269 15.40 -5.86 -7.79
C LYS A 269 16.23 -4.98 -8.73
N PRO A 270 15.68 -4.44 -9.83
CA PRO A 270 16.43 -3.73 -10.86
C PRO A 270 16.75 -2.27 -10.47
N TYR A 271 17.31 -2.04 -9.30
CA TYR A 271 17.72 -0.71 -8.86
C TYR A 271 18.87 -0.18 -9.70
N ILE A 272 18.79 1.10 -10.04
CA ILE A 272 19.79 1.85 -10.79
C ILE A 272 20.07 3.19 -10.13
N THR A 273 21.23 3.77 -10.41
CA THR A 273 21.51 5.15 -10.00
C THR A 273 20.59 6.11 -10.72
N ALA A 274 19.98 7.06 -10.01
CA ALA A 274 19.13 8.08 -10.63
C ALA A 274 19.94 8.87 -11.68
N PRO A 275 19.39 9.10 -12.87
CA PRO A 275 20.08 9.82 -13.95
C PRO A 275 20.35 11.27 -13.58
N ASN A 276 19.53 11.85 -12.71
CA ASN A 276 19.70 13.22 -12.18
C ASN A 276 19.56 13.19 -10.65
N LYS A 277 20.66 13.43 -9.95
CA LYS A 277 20.70 13.42 -8.48
C LYS A 277 20.04 14.66 -7.86
N PHE A 278 20.05 15.78 -8.56
CA PHE A 278 19.41 17.01 -8.09
C PHE A 278 17.89 16.82 -8.02
N ALA A 279 17.26 16.27 -9.05
CA ALA A 279 15.86 15.93 -9.04
C ALA A 279 15.53 14.86 -7.96
N ALA A 280 16.37 13.82 -7.84
CA ALA A 280 16.16 12.73 -6.89
C ALA A 280 16.25 13.15 -5.40
N GLN A 281 16.85 14.29 -5.10
CA GLN A 281 16.99 14.83 -3.75
C GLN A 281 16.10 16.05 -3.50
N GLY A 282 15.96 16.92 -4.52
CA GLY A 282 15.17 18.15 -4.43
C GLY A 282 13.66 17.91 -4.56
N SER A 283 13.24 16.80 -5.17
CA SER A 283 11.86 16.40 -5.27
C SER A 283 11.64 14.94 -4.80
N LEU A 284 10.38 14.52 -4.70
CA LEU A 284 9.98 13.16 -4.35
C LEU A 284 8.87 12.67 -5.30
N ASP A 285 8.93 13.08 -6.57
CA ASP A 285 7.90 12.85 -7.58
C ASP A 285 7.56 11.37 -7.75
N ALA A 286 8.58 10.49 -7.69
CA ALA A 286 8.40 9.04 -7.75
C ALA A 286 7.52 8.52 -6.60
N MET A 287 7.69 9.05 -5.38
CA MET A 287 6.87 8.69 -4.23
C MET A 287 5.44 9.22 -4.36
N VAL A 288 5.28 10.46 -4.86
CA VAL A 288 3.96 11.07 -5.13
C VAL A 288 3.21 10.26 -6.20
N ALA A 289 3.86 9.92 -7.30
CA ALA A 289 3.27 9.10 -8.37
C ALA A 289 2.89 7.69 -7.88
N ALA A 290 3.75 7.06 -7.08
CA ALA A 290 3.46 5.77 -6.48
C ALA A 290 2.27 5.83 -5.51
N MET A 291 2.19 6.88 -4.68
CA MET A 291 1.05 7.10 -3.77
C MET A 291 -0.26 7.32 -4.53
N ALA A 292 -0.24 8.09 -5.63
CA ALA A 292 -1.40 8.27 -6.51
C ALA A 292 -1.91 6.94 -7.09
N SER A 293 -1.02 5.97 -7.33
CA SER A 293 -1.42 4.62 -7.74
C SER A 293 -2.19 3.87 -6.63
N LEU A 294 -1.81 4.05 -5.35
CA LEU A 294 -2.53 3.51 -4.19
C LEU A 294 -3.92 4.14 -4.05
N ARG A 295 -4.03 5.47 -4.25
CA ARG A 295 -5.34 6.13 -4.33
C ARG A 295 -6.22 5.48 -5.40
N GLY A 296 -5.66 5.16 -6.58
CA GLY A 296 -6.38 4.47 -7.65
C GLY A 296 -6.92 3.10 -7.22
N VAL A 297 -6.17 2.35 -6.41
CA VAL A 297 -6.62 1.10 -5.77
C VAL A 297 -7.78 1.37 -4.80
N ALA A 298 -7.64 2.36 -3.93
CA ALA A 298 -8.65 2.74 -2.94
C ALA A 298 -9.98 3.11 -3.59
N VAL A 299 -9.95 3.89 -4.67
CA VAL A 299 -11.15 4.29 -5.43
C VAL A 299 -11.87 3.07 -6.02
N ALA A 300 -11.13 2.13 -6.61
CA ALA A 300 -11.71 0.90 -7.15
C ALA A 300 -12.33 0.03 -6.05
N LEU A 301 -11.62 -0.16 -4.94
CA LEU A 301 -12.11 -0.95 -3.80
C LEU A 301 -13.35 -0.33 -3.15
N MET A 302 -13.39 0.99 -3.01
CA MET A 302 -14.54 1.71 -2.45
C MET A 302 -15.79 1.49 -3.29
N LYS A 303 -15.68 1.57 -4.61
CA LYS A 303 -16.79 1.30 -5.54
C LYS A 303 -17.27 -0.14 -5.41
N ILE A 304 -16.38 -1.12 -5.42
CA ILE A 304 -16.72 -2.54 -5.31
C ILE A 304 -17.40 -2.83 -3.97
N ALA A 305 -16.84 -2.33 -2.86
CA ALA A 305 -17.40 -2.54 -1.53
C ALA A 305 -18.78 -1.89 -1.36
N ASN A 306 -19.00 -0.69 -1.90
CA ASN A 306 -20.29 -0.02 -1.85
C ASN A 306 -21.33 -0.74 -2.68
N ASP A 307 -21.03 -1.21 -3.90
CA ASP A 307 -21.96 -2.01 -4.69
C ASP A 307 -22.36 -3.30 -3.95
N MET A 308 -21.38 -4.00 -3.36
CA MET A 308 -21.67 -5.21 -2.58
C MET A 308 -22.54 -4.91 -1.37
N ARG A 309 -22.35 -3.78 -0.68
CA ARG A 309 -23.24 -3.35 0.43
C ARG A 309 -24.67 -3.13 -0.02
N TRP A 310 -24.86 -2.42 -1.13
CA TRP A 310 -26.19 -2.20 -1.71
C TRP A 310 -26.84 -3.50 -2.11
N LEU A 311 -26.15 -4.34 -2.86
CA LEU A 311 -26.67 -5.61 -3.35
C LEU A 311 -26.98 -6.62 -2.23
N ALA A 312 -26.31 -6.52 -1.08
CA ALA A 312 -26.54 -7.35 0.10
C ALA A 312 -27.53 -6.75 1.10
N SER A 313 -28.06 -5.54 0.85
CA SER A 313 -28.97 -4.87 1.78
C SER A 313 -30.25 -5.67 2.03
N GLY A 314 -30.73 -5.65 3.27
CA GLY A 314 -31.96 -6.38 3.63
C GLY A 314 -31.86 -7.04 5.02
N PRO A 315 -32.34 -8.27 5.20
CA PRO A 315 -32.60 -9.32 4.21
C PRO A 315 -33.95 -9.26 3.49
N ARG A 316 -34.95 -8.58 4.05
CA ARG A 316 -36.30 -8.56 3.45
C ARG A 316 -36.70 -7.20 2.84
N CYS A 317 -36.22 -6.10 3.42
CA CYS A 317 -36.60 -4.73 3.05
C CYS A 317 -35.50 -4.00 2.26
N GLY A 318 -34.60 -4.72 1.60
CA GLY A 318 -33.55 -4.19 0.76
C GLY A 318 -33.40 -5.00 -0.53
N LEU A 319 -32.31 -4.80 -1.27
CA LEU A 319 -32.08 -5.47 -2.55
C LEU A 319 -31.91 -6.99 -2.37
N GLY A 320 -31.03 -7.43 -1.47
CA GLY A 320 -30.88 -8.83 -1.09
C GLY A 320 -30.46 -9.77 -2.21
N GLU A 321 -29.76 -9.27 -3.22
CA GLU A 321 -29.26 -10.11 -4.34
C GLU A 321 -28.02 -10.91 -3.95
N LEU A 322 -27.21 -10.37 -3.01
CA LEU A 322 -26.02 -11.04 -2.46
C LEU A 322 -26.27 -11.50 -1.03
N LEU A 323 -25.75 -12.67 -0.71
CA LEU A 323 -25.72 -13.24 0.63
C LEU A 323 -24.25 -13.21 1.09
N LEU A 324 -23.94 -12.31 2.03
CA LEU A 324 -22.59 -12.17 2.59
C LEU A 324 -22.41 -13.13 3.77
N PRO A 325 -21.16 -13.59 4.05
CA PRO A 325 -20.86 -14.36 5.25
C PRO A 325 -21.23 -13.61 6.54
N ALA A 326 -21.77 -14.34 7.52
CA ALA A 326 -22.00 -13.84 8.86
C ALA A 326 -20.74 -14.10 9.70
N ASN A 327 -19.92 -13.08 9.90
CA ASN A 327 -18.63 -13.21 10.61
C ASN A 327 -18.75 -12.88 12.09
N GLU A 328 -19.61 -11.92 12.45
CA GLU A 328 -19.82 -11.46 13.83
C GLU A 328 -21.27 -10.99 14.04
N PRO A 329 -21.73 -10.91 15.32
CA PRO A 329 -23.04 -10.33 15.64
C PRO A 329 -23.13 -8.89 15.14
N GLY A 330 -24.17 -8.58 14.37
CA GLY A 330 -24.35 -7.27 13.71
C GLY A 330 -25.00 -6.20 14.58
N SER A 331 -25.54 -6.57 15.75
CA SER A 331 -26.25 -5.64 16.63
C SER A 331 -26.32 -6.16 18.08
N SER A 332 -26.21 -5.25 19.04
CA SER A 332 -26.39 -5.54 20.46
C SER A 332 -27.85 -5.70 20.89
N ILE A 333 -28.82 -5.20 20.07
CA ILE A 333 -30.24 -5.16 20.42
C ILE A 333 -31.16 -5.79 19.37
N MET A 334 -30.64 -6.16 18.18
CA MET A 334 -31.39 -6.81 17.11
C MET A 334 -30.82 -8.20 16.82
N PRO A 335 -31.31 -9.25 17.49
CA PRO A 335 -30.81 -10.60 17.32
C PRO A 335 -30.89 -11.07 15.86
N GLY A 336 -29.84 -11.71 15.36
CA GLY A 336 -29.80 -12.23 13.99
C GLY A 336 -29.48 -11.21 12.88
N LYS A 337 -29.25 -9.92 13.24
CA LYS A 337 -28.82 -8.91 12.27
C LYS A 337 -27.36 -9.16 11.85
N VAL A 338 -27.12 -9.24 10.54
CA VAL A 338 -25.78 -9.36 9.95
C VAL A 338 -25.50 -8.10 9.14
N ASN A 339 -24.35 -7.48 9.38
CA ASN A 339 -23.92 -6.26 8.69
C ASN A 339 -22.83 -6.57 7.66
N PRO A 340 -22.68 -5.76 6.60
CA PRO A 340 -21.61 -5.91 5.60
C PRO A 340 -20.27 -5.34 6.10
N THR A 341 -19.81 -5.76 7.28
CA THR A 341 -18.72 -5.15 8.06
C THR A 341 -17.39 -5.11 7.33
N GLN A 342 -17.07 -6.15 6.55
CA GLN A 342 -15.86 -6.19 5.73
C GLN A 342 -15.90 -5.13 4.61
N CYS A 343 -17.07 -4.90 4.03
CA CYS A 343 -17.25 -3.82 3.05
C CYS A 343 -17.07 -2.44 3.71
N GLU A 344 -17.60 -2.27 4.91
CA GLU A 344 -17.44 -1.01 5.68
C GLU A 344 -15.97 -0.75 6.01
N ALA A 345 -15.23 -1.78 6.43
CA ALA A 345 -13.79 -1.68 6.68
C ALA A 345 -13.02 -1.24 5.43
N ILE A 346 -13.31 -1.82 4.26
CA ILE A 346 -12.69 -1.42 2.97
C ILE A 346 -13.02 0.03 2.62
N VAL A 347 -14.25 0.49 2.86
CA VAL A 347 -14.61 1.89 2.62
C VAL A 347 -13.82 2.83 3.54
N MET A 348 -13.70 2.52 4.84
CA MET A 348 -12.90 3.31 5.78
C MET A 348 -11.42 3.34 5.40
N ILE A 349 -10.82 2.19 5.04
CA ILE A 349 -9.44 2.10 4.54
C ILE A 349 -9.27 2.98 3.30
N SER A 350 -10.21 2.93 2.36
CA SER A 350 -10.15 3.73 1.14
C SER A 350 -10.20 5.24 1.42
N ILE A 351 -11.05 5.67 2.36
CA ILE A 351 -11.11 7.07 2.81
C ILE A 351 -9.76 7.51 3.40
N GLN A 352 -9.18 6.69 4.28
CA GLN A 352 -7.89 6.97 4.91
C GLN A 352 -6.79 7.14 3.86
N VAL A 353 -6.68 6.21 2.92
CA VAL A 353 -5.67 6.25 1.84
C VAL A 353 -5.81 7.49 0.95
N ILE A 354 -7.05 7.91 0.64
CA ILE A 354 -7.29 9.15 -0.12
C ILE A 354 -6.82 10.37 0.67
N GLY A 355 -7.06 10.40 1.99
CA GLY A 355 -6.57 11.47 2.88
C GLY A 355 -5.05 11.52 2.93
N GLU A 356 -4.39 10.38 3.05
CA GLU A 356 -2.93 10.26 3.07
C GLU A 356 -2.29 10.61 1.71
N ASP A 357 -2.94 10.29 0.58
CA ASP A 357 -2.49 10.72 -0.75
C ASP A 357 -2.46 12.24 -0.87
N ASN A 358 -3.47 12.93 -0.36
CA ASN A 358 -3.46 14.39 -0.32
C ASN A 358 -2.29 14.93 0.51
N ALA A 359 -2.04 14.36 1.70
CA ALA A 359 -0.91 14.76 2.53
C ALA A 359 0.44 14.54 1.81
N VAL A 360 0.60 13.41 1.11
CA VAL A 360 1.81 13.11 0.31
C VAL A 360 1.96 14.08 -0.86
N ALA A 361 0.89 14.42 -1.56
CA ALA A 361 0.93 15.37 -2.67
C ALA A 361 1.36 16.78 -2.20
N PHE A 362 0.78 17.27 -1.09
CA PHE A 362 1.19 18.54 -0.50
C PHE A 362 2.64 18.51 -0.02
N ALA A 363 3.05 17.46 0.68
CA ALA A 363 4.43 17.31 1.15
C ALA A 363 5.42 17.21 -0.01
N GLY A 364 5.05 16.54 -1.11
CA GLY A 364 5.84 16.47 -2.33
C GLY A 364 6.07 17.84 -2.97
N SER A 365 5.09 18.75 -2.90
CA SER A 365 5.18 20.12 -3.45
C SER A 365 6.10 21.05 -2.64
N GLN A 366 6.58 20.64 -1.46
CA GLN A 366 7.38 21.48 -0.55
C GLN A 366 8.89 21.32 -0.75
N GLY A 367 9.36 20.83 -1.89
CA GLY A 367 10.77 20.84 -2.24
C GLY A 367 11.28 22.27 -2.46
N ASN A 368 12.41 22.62 -1.84
CA ASN A 368 13.05 23.93 -1.98
C ASN A 368 14.49 23.72 -2.40
N PHE A 369 14.86 24.24 -3.58
CA PHE A 369 16.17 24.07 -4.17
C PHE A 369 16.59 22.59 -4.24
N GLU A 370 17.68 22.20 -3.59
CA GLU A 370 18.28 20.86 -3.69
C GLU A 370 17.73 19.84 -2.69
N LEU A 371 16.68 20.19 -1.90
CA LEU A 371 16.14 19.29 -0.89
C LEU A 371 14.62 19.42 -0.70
N ASN A 372 13.92 18.30 -0.77
CA ASN A 372 12.61 18.19 -0.15
C ASN A 372 12.79 17.72 1.31
N ALA A 373 12.30 18.52 2.26
CA ALA A 373 12.42 18.30 3.70
C ALA A 373 11.10 17.84 4.37
N MET A 374 10.24 17.12 3.61
CA MET A 374 8.98 16.52 4.12
C MET A 374 9.00 15.00 4.02
N ARG A 375 10.18 14.40 3.96
CA ARG A 375 10.39 12.98 3.68
C ARG A 375 9.78 12.02 4.70
N PRO A 376 9.89 12.27 6.04
CA PRO A 376 9.33 11.38 7.04
C PRO A 376 7.80 11.20 6.91
N VAL A 377 7.06 12.28 6.71
CA VAL A 377 5.60 12.21 6.55
C VAL A 377 5.20 11.52 5.25
N ILE A 378 5.96 11.73 4.16
CA ILE A 378 5.70 11.08 2.87
C ILE A 378 5.83 9.56 2.99
N ILE A 379 6.94 9.08 3.53
CA ILE A 379 7.17 7.63 3.63
C ILE A 379 6.26 6.97 4.65
N ASN A 380 5.96 7.62 5.76
CA ASN A 380 5.02 7.12 6.75
C ASN A 380 3.64 6.87 6.13
N ASN A 381 3.06 7.89 5.47
CA ASN A 381 1.75 7.78 4.85
C ASN A 381 1.73 6.75 3.72
N PHE A 382 2.79 6.69 2.91
CA PHE A 382 2.91 5.69 1.85
C PHE A 382 2.90 4.25 2.40
N LEU A 383 3.76 3.97 3.37
CA LEU A 383 3.88 2.62 3.93
C LEU A 383 2.62 2.22 4.71
N HIS A 384 2.03 3.15 5.46
CA HIS A 384 0.76 2.93 6.14
C HIS A 384 -0.36 2.59 5.14
N SER A 385 -0.55 3.42 4.10
CA SER A 385 -1.54 3.20 3.05
C SER A 385 -1.36 1.85 2.34
N ALA A 386 -0.14 1.52 1.93
CA ALA A 386 0.13 0.26 1.25
C ALA A 386 -0.15 -0.95 2.16
N LYS A 387 0.20 -0.84 3.45
CA LYS A 387 -0.04 -1.87 4.46
C LYS A 387 -1.53 -2.11 4.70
N ILE A 388 -2.29 -1.05 5.01
CA ILE A 388 -3.73 -1.19 5.31
C ILE A 388 -4.53 -1.64 4.07
N LEU A 389 -4.13 -1.23 2.86
CA LEU A 389 -4.72 -1.75 1.62
C LEU A 389 -4.44 -3.24 1.45
N GLY A 390 -3.20 -3.68 1.66
CA GLY A 390 -2.84 -5.09 1.55
C GLY A 390 -3.61 -5.95 2.56
N ASP A 391 -3.60 -5.55 3.84
CA ASP A 391 -4.30 -6.26 4.91
C ASP A 391 -5.82 -6.26 4.69
N GLY A 392 -6.37 -5.11 4.30
CA GLY A 392 -7.78 -4.96 3.95
C GLY A 392 -8.20 -5.88 2.80
N CYS A 393 -7.42 -5.91 1.71
CA CYS A 393 -7.69 -6.82 0.58
C CYS A 393 -7.68 -8.29 1.01
N ALA A 394 -6.72 -8.70 1.86
CA ALA A 394 -6.65 -10.06 2.38
C ALA A 394 -7.92 -10.42 3.18
N LYS A 395 -8.32 -9.56 4.13
CA LYS A 395 -9.48 -9.80 4.98
C LYS A 395 -10.81 -9.72 4.22
N PHE A 396 -10.94 -8.74 3.34
CA PHE A 396 -12.10 -8.62 2.47
C PHE A 396 -12.26 -9.85 1.55
N ASN A 397 -11.16 -10.35 1.00
CA ASN A 397 -11.16 -11.56 0.19
C ASN A 397 -11.60 -12.78 1.01
N GLU A 398 -10.99 -12.98 2.19
CA GLU A 398 -11.19 -14.16 3.04
C GLU A 398 -12.60 -14.18 3.66
N PHE A 399 -13.03 -13.09 4.26
CA PHE A 399 -14.23 -13.02 5.09
C PHE A 399 -15.46 -12.42 4.39
N SER A 400 -15.32 -11.93 3.16
CA SER A 400 -16.47 -11.44 2.37
C SER A 400 -16.52 -12.11 1.02
N VAL A 401 -15.62 -11.76 0.09
CA VAL A 401 -15.74 -12.11 -1.33
C VAL A 401 -15.78 -13.61 -1.57
N LYS A 402 -14.91 -14.40 -0.95
CA LYS A 402 -14.90 -15.87 -1.10
C LYS A 402 -16.22 -16.52 -0.71
N GLY A 403 -16.80 -16.10 0.39
CA GLY A 403 -18.02 -16.65 0.96
C GLY A 403 -19.32 -16.06 0.38
N THR A 404 -19.26 -15.01 -0.41
CA THR A 404 -20.44 -14.37 -1.01
C THR A 404 -21.17 -15.35 -1.94
N LEU A 405 -22.50 -15.46 -1.76
CA LEU A 405 -23.42 -16.25 -2.57
C LEU A 405 -24.49 -15.36 -3.22
N LEU A 406 -25.26 -15.94 -4.13
CA LEU A 406 -26.38 -15.26 -4.80
C LEU A 406 -27.71 -15.73 -4.23
N ASP A 407 -28.60 -14.79 -3.89
CA ASP A 407 -30.03 -15.10 -3.74
C ASP A 407 -30.68 -15.16 -5.13
N ARG A 408 -30.64 -16.34 -5.75
CA ARG A 408 -31.18 -16.54 -7.09
C ARG A 408 -32.70 -16.32 -7.15
N LYS A 409 -33.41 -16.55 -6.03
CA LYS A 409 -34.87 -16.35 -5.96
C LYS A 409 -35.17 -14.84 -6.03
N ARG A 410 -34.45 -14.05 -5.27
CA ARG A 410 -34.57 -12.58 -5.25
C ARG A 410 -34.19 -11.98 -6.62
N ILE A 411 -33.07 -12.39 -7.17
CA ILE A 411 -32.63 -11.97 -8.52
C ILE A 411 -33.69 -12.28 -9.57
N GLY A 412 -34.21 -13.51 -9.58
CA GLY A 412 -35.26 -13.92 -10.53
C GLY A 412 -36.54 -13.14 -10.36
N HIS A 413 -36.92 -12.83 -9.10
CA HIS A 413 -38.08 -11.98 -8.81
C HIS A 413 -37.96 -10.60 -9.43
N TYR A 414 -36.80 -9.94 -9.29
CA TYR A 414 -36.56 -8.62 -9.89
C TYR A 414 -36.60 -8.67 -11.41
N VAL A 415 -35.97 -9.66 -12.03
CA VAL A 415 -36.01 -9.83 -13.50
C VAL A 415 -37.45 -9.96 -13.98
N LYS A 416 -38.27 -10.78 -13.31
CA LYS A 416 -39.65 -11.02 -13.69
C LYS A 416 -40.52 -9.77 -13.59
N ASN A 417 -40.27 -8.89 -12.61
CA ASN A 417 -41.11 -7.76 -12.33
C ASN A 417 -40.56 -6.42 -12.91
N SER A 418 -39.40 -6.43 -13.55
CA SER A 418 -38.82 -5.20 -14.10
C SER A 418 -39.59 -4.71 -15.32
N LEU A 419 -40.03 -3.46 -15.25
CA LEU A 419 -40.65 -2.78 -16.40
C LEU A 419 -39.64 -2.44 -17.50
N MET A 420 -38.34 -2.42 -17.20
CA MET A 420 -37.29 -2.06 -18.17
C MET A 420 -37.06 -3.14 -19.24
N LEU A 421 -37.65 -4.32 -19.07
CA LEU A 421 -37.75 -5.33 -20.14
C LEU A 421 -38.54 -4.83 -21.35
N VAL A 422 -39.34 -3.79 -21.19
CA VAL A 422 -40.07 -3.10 -22.26
C VAL A 422 -39.16 -2.63 -23.39
N THR A 423 -37.87 -2.38 -23.08
CA THR A 423 -36.87 -1.98 -24.09
C THR A 423 -36.78 -2.96 -25.26
N ALA A 424 -37.01 -4.25 -25.02
CA ALA A 424 -37.05 -5.28 -26.06
C ALA A 424 -38.24 -5.17 -27.00
N LEU A 425 -39.31 -4.46 -26.60
CA LEU A 425 -40.50 -4.24 -27.44
C LEU A 425 -40.30 -3.08 -28.43
N SER A 426 -39.41 -2.13 -28.14
CA SER A 426 -39.22 -0.94 -28.97
C SER A 426 -38.90 -1.25 -30.45
N PRO A 427 -38.05 -2.23 -30.78
CA PRO A 427 -37.78 -2.60 -32.17
C PRO A 427 -38.99 -3.24 -32.87
N VAL A 428 -39.95 -3.82 -32.13
CA VAL A 428 -41.09 -4.57 -32.64
C VAL A 428 -42.32 -3.69 -32.86
N ILE A 429 -42.65 -2.85 -31.87
CA ILE A 429 -43.88 -2.05 -31.87
C ILE A 429 -43.64 -0.53 -31.91
N GLY A 430 -42.39 -0.09 -31.86
CA GLY A 430 -41.97 1.31 -31.78
C GLY A 430 -41.89 1.83 -30.35
N TYR A 431 -41.04 2.88 -30.13
CA TYR A 431 -40.75 3.45 -28.83
C TYR A 431 -42.01 3.99 -28.09
N ASP A 432 -42.88 4.76 -28.80
CA ASP A 432 -44.02 5.37 -28.18
C ASP A 432 -45.05 4.35 -27.64
N LYS A 433 -45.28 3.24 -28.35
CA LYS A 433 -46.16 2.18 -27.89
C LYS A 433 -45.54 1.43 -26.71
N ALA A 434 -44.24 1.13 -26.78
CA ALA A 434 -43.49 0.53 -25.70
C ALA A 434 -43.54 1.40 -24.42
N SER A 435 -43.33 2.72 -24.55
CA SER A 435 -43.47 3.67 -23.44
C SER A 435 -44.85 3.66 -22.82
N LYS A 436 -45.94 3.66 -23.64
CA LYS A 436 -47.31 3.56 -23.13
C LYS A 436 -47.58 2.29 -22.34
N ILE A 437 -46.98 1.17 -22.77
CA ILE A 437 -47.12 -0.12 -22.05
C ILE A 437 -46.42 -0.02 -20.69
N ALA A 438 -45.18 0.52 -20.64
CA ALA A 438 -44.45 0.68 -19.39
C ALA A 438 -45.17 1.61 -18.37
N HIS A 439 -45.71 2.75 -18.84
CA HIS A 439 -46.49 3.65 -17.99
C HIS A 439 -47.76 2.96 -17.49
N SER A 440 -48.52 2.30 -18.37
CA SER A 440 -49.72 1.58 -17.95
C SER A 440 -49.43 0.48 -16.92
N ALA A 441 -48.33 -0.27 -17.11
CA ALA A 441 -47.91 -1.28 -16.16
C ALA A 441 -47.59 -0.68 -14.78
N ASN A 442 -46.87 0.44 -14.75
CA ASN A 442 -46.54 1.16 -13.51
C ASN A 442 -47.77 1.72 -12.82
N ASP A 443 -48.62 2.44 -13.54
CA ASP A 443 -49.76 3.14 -12.99
C ASP A 443 -50.85 2.20 -12.44
N LYS A 444 -50.96 1.01 -13.02
CA LYS A 444 -51.92 -0.03 -12.62
C LYS A 444 -51.33 -1.11 -11.73
N ASP A 445 -50.06 -1.02 -11.36
CA ASP A 445 -49.32 -2.06 -10.61
C ASP A 445 -49.47 -3.45 -11.26
N GLN A 446 -49.29 -3.52 -12.58
CA GLN A 446 -49.36 -4.71 -13.39
C GLN A 446 -48.00 -5.22 -13.83
N THR A 447 -47.90 -6.48 -14.20
CA THR A 447 -46.72 -6.98 -14.91
C THR A 447 -46.63 -6.38 -16.31
N LEU A 448 -45.41 -6.27 -16.84
CA LEU A 448 -45.19 -5.78 -18.21
C LEU A 448 -45.94 -6.60 -19.25
N GLU A 449 -46.04 -7.93 -19.03
CA GLU A 449 -46.79 -8.83 -19.88
C GLU A 449 -48.28 -8.50 -19.89
N ALA A 450 -48.91 -8.38 -18.71
CA ALA A 450 -50.32 -8.05 -18.61
C ALA A 450 -50.64 -6.70 -19.29
N ALA A 451 -49.85 -5.66 -19.03
CA ALA A 451 -50.03 -4.35 -19.67
C ALA A 451 -49.82 -4.38 -21.20
N ALA A 452 -48.89 -5.19 -21.68
CA ALA A 452 -48.63 -5.37 -23.12
C ALA A 452 -49.82 -6.02 -23.82
N LEU A 453 -50.37 -7.07 -23.25
CA LEU A 453 -51.55 -7.78 -23.81
C LEU A 453 -52.78 -6.90 -23.73
N ASP A 454 -53.05 -6.21 -22.61
CA ASP A 454 -54.19 -5.31 -22.44
C ASP A 454 -54.11 -4.14 -23.43
N SER A 455 -52.96 -3.70 -23.85
CA SER A 455 -52.79 -2.61 -24.81
C SER A 455 -53.24 -2.96 -26.24
N GLY A 456 -53.33 -4.25 -26.59
CA GLY A 456 -53.60 -4.72 -27.94
C GLY A 456 -52.51 -4.40 -28.96
N PHE A 457 -51.36 -3.88 -28.56
CA PHE A 457 -50.22 -3.54 -29.47
C PHE A 457 -49.39 -4.76 -29.84
N ILE A 458 -49.45 -5.84 -29.06
CA ILE A 458 -48.70 -7.08 -29.25
C ILE A 458 -49.47 -8.24 -28.67
N ASP A 459 -49.43 -9.41 -29.33
CA ASP A 459 -49.97 -10.64 -28.80
C ASP A 459 -48.95 -11.41 -27.93
N LYS A 460 -49.43 -12.46 -27.25
CA LYS A 460 -48.63 -13.27 -26.34
C LYS A 460 -47.42 -13.92 -27.00
N GLU A 461 -47.59 -14.48 -28.19
CA GLU A 461 -46.52 -15.16 -28.90
C GLU A 461 -45.39 -14.22 -29.28
N ASN A 462 -45.71 -13.05 -29.81
CA ASN A 462 -44.74 -12.03 -30.18
C ASN A 462 -44.11 -11.37 -28.96
N PHE A 463 -44.88 -11.19 -27.86
CA PHE A 463 -44.34 -10.73 -26.58
C PHE A 463 -43.27 -11.67 -26.04
N ASP A 464 -43.56 -12.98 -25.96
CA ASP A 464 -42.63 -14.00 -25.45
C ASP A 464 -41.38 -14.14 -26.30
N LYS A 465 -41.48 -13.91 -27.62
CA LYS A 465 -40.32 -13.89 -28.51
C LYS A 465 -39.45 -12.64 -28.28
N ALA A 466 -40.08 -11.47 -28.13
CA ALA A 466 -39.37 -10.20 -27.98
C ALA A 466 -38.78 -10.06 -26.59
N VAL A 467 -39.58 -10.29 -25.53
CA VAL A 467 -39.18 -10.09 -24.13
C VAL A 467 -38.50 -11.34 -23.57
N ASN A 468 -37.31 -11.58 -24.05
CA ASN A 468 -36.48 -12.69 -23.56
C ASN A 468 -35.21 -12.17 -22.89
N PRO A 469 -35.14 -12.13 -21.55
CA PRO A 469 -33.97 -11.58 -20.84
C PRO A 469 -32.63 -12.25 -21.21
N LYS A 470 -32.66 -13.51 -21.69
CA LYS A 470 -31.46 -14.21 -22.16
C LYS A 470 -30.92 -13.66 -23.48
N ALA A 471 -31.78 -13.08 -24.29
CA ALA A 471 -31.39 -12.47 -25.56
C ALA A 471 -30.99 -11.00 -25.41
N MET A 472 -31.18 -10.40 -24.23
CA MET A 472 -30.88 -9.00 -23.92
C MET A 472 -29.49 -8.80 -23.29
N VAL A 473 -28.72 -9.87 -23.03
CA VAL A 473 -27.41 -9.86 -22.33
C VAL A 473 -26.31 -10.44 -23.20
#